data_900c95adc760fb0684c7b798cd4a1ca2
#
_entry.id   900c95adc760fb0684c7b798cd4a1ca2
#
_cell.length_a   1.000
_cell.length_b   1.000
_cell.length_c   1.000
_cell.angle_alpha   90.00
_cell.angle_beta   90.00
_cell.angle_gamma   90.00
#
_symmetry.space_group_name_H-M   'P 1'
#
loop_
_entity.id
_entity.type
_entity.pdbx_description
1 polymer ?
#
loop_
_entity_poly.entity_id
_entity_poly.type
_entity_poly.pdbx_seq_one_letter_code
_entity_poly.pdbx_strand_id
1 'polypeptide(L)'
;MNDIFENKKQNLLLINEIVANYRKQKFFVGSLKLSALLKNINSVVEVIFSREDCRDLAGELEQILPALLQAQDDQDYILQADILEGDLLPLLQKIQIKLQEEGMPQVLEFFESNMLILKEKNERLYKVLQNVRNDNAKYVIAYAINGQPTVQARNGNRCFFMHSTMNPEWEAQVLAAGLPAAKNYVVFGMGLGYHVIE
;
A
#
# COMPACT_ATOMS: atom_id res chain seq x y z
N MET A 1 2.60 8.68 -15.72
CA MET A 1 2.82 8.56 -14.25
C MET A 1 1.67 7.81 -13.55
N ASN A 2 0.40 8.07 -13.90
CA ASN A 2 -0.75 7.32 -13.32
C ASN A 2 -0.69 5.79 -13.58
N ASP A 3 -0.20 5.35 -14.74
CA ASP A 3 -0.13 3.91 -15.09
C ASP A 3 0.75 3.06 -14.15
N ILE A 4 1.83 3.66 -13.62
CA ILE A 4 2.73 2.93 -12.72
C ILE A 4 2.06 2.70 -11.35
N PHE A 5 1.22 3.63 -10.88
CA PHE A 5 0.52 3.51 -9.60
C PHE A 5 -0.66 2.54 -9.67
N GLU A 6 -1.42 2.53 -10.76
CA GLU A 6 -2.49 1.53 -10.96
C GLU A 6 -1.92 0.12 -11.10
N ASN A 7 -0.85 -0.05 -11.86
CA ASN A 7 -0.13 -1.33 -11.98
C ASN A 7 0.38 -1.85 -10.63
N LYS A 8 0.80 -0.96 -9.71
CA LYS A 8 1.31 -1.36 -8.38
C LYS A 8 0.23 -1.97 -7.50
N LYS A 9 -0.95 -1.35 -7.41
CA LYS A 9 -2.11 -1.88 -6.68
C LYS A 9 -2.49 -3.25 -7.24
N GLN A 10 -2.50 -3.37 -8.55
CA GLN A 10 -2.82 -4.60 -9.26
C GLN A 10 -1.82 -5.73 -8.97
N ASN A 11 -0.52 -5.42 -8.84
CA ASN A 11 0.51 -6.41 -8.53
C ASN A 11 0.34 -7.03 -7.14
N LEU A 12 0.05 -6.22 -6.12
CA LEU A 12 -0.19 -6.73 -4.76
C LEU A 12 -1.44 -7.63 -4.70
N LEU A 13 -2.50 -7.25 -5.41
CA LEU A 13 -3.70 -8.09 -5.53
C LEU A 13 -3.40 -9.41 -6.26
N LEU A 14 -2.66 -9.35 -7.37
CA LEU A 14 -2.27 -10.54 -8.12
C LEU A 14 -1.47 -11.52 -7.27
N ILE A 15 -0.50 -11.05 -6.49
CA ILE A 15 0.28 -11.93 -5.59
C ILE A 15 -0.66 -12.68 -4.64
N ASN A 16 -1.55 -11.98 -3.95
CA ASN A 16 -2.48 -12.62 -3.02
C ASN A 16 -3.39 -13.65 -3.71
N GLU A 17 -3.85 -13.33 -4.93
CA GLU A 17 -4.67 -14.25 -5.72
C GLU A 17 -3.87 -15.48 -6.18
N ILE A 18 -2.60 -15.33 -6.58
CA ILE A 18 -1.72 -16.43 -6.96
C ILE A 18 -1.51 -17.35 -5.78
N VAL A 19 -1.09 -16.81 -4.63
CA VAL A 19 -0.86 -17.55 -3.38
C VAL A 19 -2.12 -18.31 -2.98
N ALA A 20 -3.29 -17.64 -2.97
CA ALA A 20 -4.56 -18.26 -2.65
C ALA A 20 -4.94 -19.41 -3.63
N ASN A 21 -4.62 -19.28 -4.92
CA ASN A 21 -4.87 -20.33 -5.90
C ASN A 21 -3.91 -21.51 -5.69
N TYR A 22 -2.62 -21.28 -5.45
CA TYR A 22 -1.65 -22.35 -5.18
C TYR A 22 -1.99 -23.12 -3.90
N ARG A 23 -2.31 -22.42 -2.81
CA ARG A 23 -2.77 -23.05 -1.55
C ARG A 23 -4.05 -23.87 -1.71
N LYS A 24 -4.93 -23.52 -2.68
CA LYS A 24 -6.14 -24.27 -3.05
C LYS A 24 -5.91 -25.29 -4.17
N GLN A 25 -4.65 -25.58 -4.54
CA GLN A 25 -4.26 -26.52 -5.60
C GLN A 25 -4.84 -26.16 -6.99
N LYS A 26 -5.17 -24.90 -7.22
CA LYS A 26 -5.61 -24.36 -8.52
C LYS A 26 -4.41 -23.90 -9.33
N PHE A 27 -3.44 -24.79 -9.57
CA PHE A 27 -2.13 -24.47 -10.10
C PHE A 27 -2.18 -23.75 -11.45
N PHE A 28 -3.00 -24.23 -12.38
CA PHE A 28 -3.14 -23.61 -13.71
C PHE A 28 -3.59 -22.14 -13.62
N VAL A 29 -4.57 -21.84 -12.78
CA VAL A 29 -5.08 -20.47 -12.59
C VAL A 29 -4.02 -19.60 -11.93
N GLY A 30 -3.31 -20.13 -10.93
CA GLY A 30 -2.19 -19.44 -10.29
C GLY A 30 -1.07 -19.10 -11.29
N SER A 31 -0.67 -20.04 -12.13
CA SER A 31 0.41 -19.86 -13.13
C SER A 31 0.05 -18.83 -14.20
N LEU A 32 -1.21 -18.78 -14.65
CA LEU A 32 -1.67 -17.72 -15.56
C LEU A 32 -1.54 -16.32 -14.92
N LYS A 33 -1.92 -16.22 -13.66
CA LYS A 33 -1.80 -14.94 -12.91
C LYS A 33 -0.34 -14.59 -12.62
N LEU A 34 0.52 -15.59 -12.35
CA LEU A 34 1.96 -15.37 -12.20
C LEU A 34 2.58 -14.78 -13.48
N SER A 35 2.21 -15.30 -14.64
CA SER A 35 2.67 -14.76 -15.92
C SER A 35 2.25 -13.30 -16.13
N ALA A 36 1.04 -12.93 -15.71
CA ALA A 36 0.58 -11.54 -15.73
C ALA A 36 1.36 -10.66 -14.73
N LEU A 37 1.61 -11.16 -13.53
CA LEU A 37 2.41 -10.47 -12.50
C LEU A 37 3.83 -10.19 -13.01
N LEU A 38 4.51 -11.18 -13.59
CA LEU A 38 5.87 -11.03 -14.11
C LEU A 38 5.96 -9.98 -15.22
N LYS A 39 4.96 -9.91 -16.11
CA LYS A 39 4.88 -8.83 -17.11
C LYS A 39 4.75 -7.44 -16.47
N ASN A 40 3.93 -7.33 -15.44
CA ASN A 40 3.72 -6.06 -14.76
C ASN A 40 4.96 -5.62 -13.96
N ILE A 41 5.70 -6.57 -13.38
CA ILE A 41 6.92 -6.29 -12.60
C ILE A 41 8.04 -5.76 -13.49
N ASN A 42 8.12 -6.10 -14.77
CA ASN A 42 9.16 -5.62 -15.67
C ASN A 42 9.26 -4.08 -15.66
N SER A 43 8.13 -3.37 -15.68
CA SER A 43 8.13 -1.90 -15.61
C SER A 43 8.66 -1.37 -14.27
N VAL A 44 8.44 -2.09 -13.18
CA VAL A 44 8.97 -1.75 -11.86
C VAL A 44 10.48 -2.01 -11.81
N VAL A 45 10.92 -3.14 -12.36
CA VAL A 45 12.34 -3.52 -12.49
C VAL A 45 13.10 -2.42 -13.23
N GLU A 46 12.65 -2.02 -14.43
CA GLU A 46 13.29 -0.96 -15.22
C GLU A 46 13.48 0.33 -14.42
N VAL A 47 12.46 0.75 -13.68
CA VAL A 47 12.52 1.97 -12.85
C VAL A 47 13.53 1.81 -11.71
N ILE A 48 13.51 0.69 -10.99
CA ILE A 48 14.38 0.44 -9.83
C ILE A 48 15.84 0.33 -10.25
N PHE A 49 16.13 -0.37 -11.35
CA PHE A 49 17.50 -0.54 -11.85
C PHE A 49 18.09 0.73 -12.49
N SER A 50 17.25 1.64 -12.97
CA SER A 50 17.71 2.93 -13.50
C SER A 50 18.11 3.95 -12.40
N ARG A 51 17.88 3.62 -11.12
CA ARG A 51 17.99 4.57 -10.01
C ARG A 51 19.05 4.17 -9.01
N GLU A 52 19.98 5.08 -8.75
CA GLU A 52 21.12 4.87 -7.86
C GLU A 52 20.68 4.72 -6.38
N ASP A 53 19.66 5.47 -5.97
CA ASP A 53 19.08 5.44 -4.61
C ASP A 53 18.18 4.22 -4.33
N CYS A 54 17.93 3.38 -5.33
CA CYS A 54 17.18 2.12 -5.21
C CYS A 54 18.08 0.87 -5.34
N ARG A 55 19.40 1.04 -5.30
CA ARG A 55 20.37 -0.07 -5.52
C ARG A 55 20.16 -1.25 -4.57
N ASP A 56 19.85 -0.99 -3.30
CA ASP A 56 19.58 -2.06 -2.32
C ASP A 56 18.33 -2.86 -2.68
N LEU A 57 17.27 -2.17 -3.12
CA LEU A 57 16.02 -2.81 -3.56
C LEU A 57 16.21 -3.59 -4.86
N ALA A 58 17.06 -3.09 -5.77
CA ALA A 58 17.45 -3.81 -6.98
C ALA A 58 18.18 -5.11 -6.63
N GLY A 59 19.12 -5.07 -5.66
CA GLY A 59 19.82 -6.25 -5.18
C GLY A 59 18.91 -7.29 -4.53
N GLU A 60 17.89 -6.88 -3.77
CA GLU A 60 16.87 -7.80 -3.25
C GLU A 60 16.07 -8.44 -4.41
N LEU A 61 15.68 -7.68 -5.46
CA LEU A 61 14.98 -8.21 -6.65
C LEU A 61 15.84 -9.22 -7.43
N GLU A 62 17.14 -8.94 -7.60
CA GLU A 62 18.08 -9.84 -8.28
C GLU A 62 18.20 -11.21 -7.60
N GLN A 63 17.92 -11.30 -6.31
CA GLN A 63 17.92 -12.57 -5.57
C GLN A 63 16.57 -13.29 -5.67
N ILE A 64 15.47 -12.55 -5.54
CA ILE A 64 14.12 -13.13 -5.46
C ILE A 64 13.63 -13.62 -6.82
N LEU A 65 13.84 -12.84 -7.91
CA LEU A 65 13.30 -13.20 -9.22
C LEU A 65 13.87 -14.51 -9.79
N PRO A 66 15.18 -14.78 -9.74
CA PRO A 66 15.72 -16.07 -10.18
C PRO A 66 15.20 -17.24 -9.35
N ALA A 67 15.07 -17.07 -8.01
CA ALA A 67 14.53 -18.12 -7.15
C ALA A 67 13.07 -18.45 -7.50
N LEU A 68 12.27 -17.43 -7.78
CA LEU A 68 10.87 -17.61 -8.21
C LEU A 68 10.79 -18.30 -9.57
N LEU A 69 11.66 -17.93 -10.54
CA LEU A 69 11.71 -18.58 -11.86
C LEU A 69 12.16 -20.02 -11.75
N GLN A 70 13.16 -20.32 -10.91
CA GLN A 70 13.60 -21.71 -10.67
C GLN A 70 12.46 -22.55 -10.06
N ALA A 71 11.76 -22.03 -9.05
CA ALA A 71 10.61 -22.69 -8.48
C ALA A 71 9.47 -22.91 -9.51
N GLN A 72 9.36 -22.01 -10.49
CA GLN A 72 8.41 -22.17 -11.61
C GLN A 72 8.82 -23.29 -12.55
N ASP A 73 10.10 -23.37 -12.92
CA ASP A 73 10.64 -24.43 -13.80
C ASP A 73 10.51 -25.80 -13.14
N ASP A 74 10.74 -25.87 -11.83
CA ASP A 74 10.59 -27.08 -11.02
C ASP A 74 9.13 -27.44 -10.72
N GLN A 75 8.17 -26.59 -11.09
CA GLN A 75 6.74 -26.70 -10.78
C GLN A 75 6.45 -26.82 -9.28
N ASP A 76 7.34 -26.25 -8.44
CA ASP A 76 7.13 -26.19 -7.00
C ASP A 76 6.22 -25.02 -6.63
N TYR A 77 4.92 -25.28 -6.71
CA TYR A 77 3.88 -24.27 -6.43
C TYR A 77 3.83 -23.84 -4.97
N ILE A 78 4.34 -24.68 -4.05
CA ILE A 78 4.41 -24.34 -2.62
C ILE A 78 5.53 -23.32 -2.43
N LEU A 79 6.71 -23.62 -2.95
CA LEU A 79 7.86 -22.70 -2.90
C LEU A 79 7.56 -21.38 -3.62
N GLN A 80 6.89 -21.42 -4.79
CA GLN A 80 6.45 -20.21 -5.47
C GLN A 80 5.53 -19.36 -4.58
N ALA A 81 4.56 -19.99 -3.88
CA ALA A 81 3.68 -19.27 -2.97
C ALA A 81 4.45 -18.66 -1.79
N ASP A 82 5.42 -19.39 -1.23
CA ASP A 82 6.23 -18.93 -0.10
C ASP A 82 7.12 -17.74 -0.50
N ILE A 83 7.78 -17.81 -1.66
CA ILE A 83 8.59 -16.71 -2.21
C ILE A 83 7.71 -15.47 -2.50
N LEU A 84 6.54 -15.68 -3.10
CA LEU A 84 5.62 -14.59 -3.41
C LEU A 84 5.12 -13.87 -2.14
N GLU A 85 4.74 -14.62 -1.12
CA GLU A 85 4.17 -14.10 0.12
C GLU A 85 5.25 -13.59 1.08
N GLY A 86 6.35 -14.33 1.22
CA GLY A 86 7.41 -14.04 2.19
C GLY A 86 8.45 -13.03 1.72
N ASP A 87 8.76 -13.02 0.42
CA ASP A 87 9.87 -12.23 -0.09
C ASP A 87 9.41 -11.13 -1.06
N LEU A 88 8.69 -11.50 -2.14
CA LEU A 88 8.34 -10.54 -3.19
C LEU A 88 7.30 -9.51 -2.76
N LEU A 89 6.27 -9.92 -2.03
CA LEU A 89 5.23 -9.02 -1.55
C LEU A 89 5.79 -7.93 -0.62
N PRO A 90 6.59 -8.25 0.42
CA PRO A 90 7.22 -7.25 1.26
C PRO A 90 8.17 -6.33 0.49
N LEU A 91 8.93 -6.87 -0.47
CA LEU A 91 9.83 -6.07 -1.29
C LEU A 91 9.07 -5.08 -2.17
N LEU A 92 8.00 -5.50 -2.86
CA LEU A 92 7.17 -4.58 -3.65
C LEU A 92 6.52 -3.48 -2.79
N GLN A 93 6.18 -3.79 -1.54
CA GLN A 93 5.71 -2.79 -0.58
C GLN A 93 6.81 -1.77 -0.22
N LYS A 94 8.04 -2.22 0.04
CA LYS A 94 9.19 -1.32 0.27
C LYS A 94 9.45 -0.42 -0.94
N ILE A 95 9.46 -1.01 -2.15
CA ILE A 95 9.62 -0.27 -3.40
C ILE A 95 8.52 0.78 -3.56
N GLN A 96 7.29 0.40 -3.26
CA GLN A 96 6.16 1.32 -3.35
C GLN A 96 6.34 2.51 -2.40
N ILE A 97 6.72 2.27 -1.16
CA ILE A 97 6.99 3.33 -0.17
C ILE A 97 8.11 4.24 -0.69
N LYS A 98 9.23 3.66 -1.14
CA LYS A 98 10.37 4.42 -1.64
C LYS A 98 10.03 5.32 -2.83
N LEU A 99 9.31 4.79 -3.82
CA LEU A 99 8.87 5.54 -4.99
C LEU A 99 7.77 6.58 -4.69
N GLN A 100 7.06 6.43 -3.56
CA GLN A 100 6.03 7.39 -3.13
C GLN A 100 6.61 8.52 -2.30
N GLU A 101 7.71 8.30 -1.57
CA GLU A 101 8.43 9.37 -0.88
C GLU A 101 8.86 10.48 -1.86
N GLU A 102 9.02 10.16 -3.14
CA GLU A 102 9.30 11.12 -4.21
C GLU A 102 8.06 11.70 -4.89
N GLY A 103 6.91 11.06 -4.75
CA GLY A 103 5.59 11.63 -5.07
C GLY A 103 5.12 12.66 -4.03
N MET A 104 5.92 12.94 -3.00
CA MET A 104 5.66 13.98 -2.00
C MET A 104 5.39 15.38 -2.57
N PRO A 105 5.93 15.82 -3.72
CA PRO A 105 5.51 17.10 -4.29
C PRO A 105 3.99 17.21 -4.47
N GLN A 106 3.33 16.15 -4.91
CA GLN A 106 1.87 16.14 -5.06
C GLN A 106 1.12 16.18 -3.72
N VAL A 107 1.61 15.47 -2.71
CA VAL A 107 1.02 15.50 -1.35
C VAL A 107 1.19 16.87 -0.73
N LEU A 108 2.33 17.52 -0.92
CA LEU A 108 2.58 18.89 -0.48
C LEU A 108 1.67 19.89 -1.21
N GLU A 109 1.49 19.73 -2.51
CA GLU A 109 0.59 20.56 -3.31
C GLU A 109 -0.87 20.43 -2.86
N PHE A 110 -1.35 19.21 -2.59
CA PHE A 110 -2.67 18.98 -2.01
C PHE A 110 -2.77 19.53 -0.60
N PHE A 111 -1.74 19.39 0.22
CA PHE A 111 -1.72 19.96 1.56
C PHE A 111 -1.82 21.48 1.52
N GLU A 112 -1.03 22.14 0.68
CA GLU A 112 -1.07 23.59 0.51
C GLU A 112 -2.42 24.07 -0.01
N SER A 113 -2.98 23.41 -1.01
CA SER A 113 -4.30 23.72 -1.56
C SER A 113 -5.40 23.56 -0.50
N ASN A 114 -5.36 22.48 0.29
CA ASN A 114 -6.30 22.25 1.37
C ASN A 114 -6.15 23.28 2.49
N MET A 115 -4.93 23.69 2.81
CA MET A 115 -4.65 24.73 3.79
C MET A 115 -5.18 26.09 3.33
N LEU A 116 -5.11 26.43 2.03
CA LEU A 116 -5.71 27.64 1.49
C LEU A 116 -7.23 27.64 1.63
N ILE A 117 -7.89 26.54 1.26
CA ILE A 117 -9.35 26.37 1.42
C ILE A 117 -9.74 26.49 2.92
N LEU A 118 -8.94 25.89 3.79
CA LEU A 118 -9.17 25.93 5.22
C LEU A 118 -9.04 27.35 5.78
N LYS A 119 -8.07 28.13 5.29
CA LYS A 119 -7.89 29.53 5.65
C LYS A 119 -9.11 30.38 5.35
N GLU A 120 -9.75 30.13 4.20
CA GLU A 120 -10.97 30.84 3.80
C GLU A 120 -12.20 30.39 4.59
N LYS A 121 -12.35 29.08 4.80
CA LYS A 121 -13.58 28.51 5.39
C LYS A 121 -13.55 28.38 6.91
N ASN A 122 -12.37 28.20 7.50
CA ASN A 122 -12.20 28.03 8.95
C ASN A 122 -10.82 28.50 9.41
N GLU A 123 -10.66 29.81 9.54
CA GLU A 123 -9.40 30.44 9.95
C GLU A 123 -8.88 29.94 11.31
N ARG A 124 -9.78 29.59 12.23
CA ARG A 124 -9.39 29.06 13.55
C ARG A 124 -8.67 27.72 13.40
N LEU A 125 -9.24 26.79 12.62
CA LEU A 125 -8.63 25.49 12.36
C LEU A 125 -7.34 25.61 11.57
N TYR A 126 -7.30 26.52 10.60
CA TYR A 126 -6.08 26.82 9.83
C TYR A 126 -4.93 27.24 10.76
N LYS A 127 -5.15 28.17 11.69
CA LYS A 127 -4.14 28.60 12.67
C LYS A 127 -3.66 27.46 13.57
N VAL A 128 -4.56 26.57 13.98
CA VAL A 128 -4.18 25.39 14.76
C VAL A 128 -3.28 24.47 13.95
N LEU A 129 -3.65 24.15 12.72
CA LEU A 129 -2.90 23.21 11.87
C LEU A 129 -1.55 23.75 11.40
N GLN A 130 -1.41 25.08 11.23
CA GLN A 130 -0.12 25.70 10.94
C GLN A 130 0.94 25.43 12.01
N ASN A 131 0.52 25.27 13.27
CA ASN A 131 1.41 25.04 14.41
C ASN A 131 1.59 23.55 14.74
N VAL A 132 0.91 22.64 14.03
CA VAL A 132 1.09 21.19 14.22
C VAL A 132 2.41 20.77 13.60
N ARG A 133 3.32 20.30 14.45
CA ARG A 133 4.57 19.66 13.98
C ARG A 133 4.28 18.24 13.55
N ASN A 134 4.76 17.87 12.38
CA ASN A 134 4.69 16.51 11.90
C ASN A 134 5.64 15.62 12.75
N ASP A 135 5.08 14.69 13.50
CA ASP A 135 5.85 13.71 14.26
C ASP A 135 5.96 12.41 13.44
N ASN A 136 6.81 12.45 12.41
CA ASN A 136 7.06 11.30 11.53
C ASN A 136 7.66 10.09 12.29
N ALA A 137 8.19 10.28 13.50
CA ALA A 137 8.66 9.17 14.33
C ALA A 137 7.49 8.39 14.94
N LYS A 138 6.35 9.06 15.16
CA LYS A 138 5.18 8.48 15.81
C LYS A 138 4.15 7.92 14.82
N TYR A 139 3.99 8.56 13.68
CA TYR A 139 3.01 8.17 12.66
C TYR A 139 3.70 8.00 11.31
N VAL A 140 3.51 6.85 10.68
CA VAL A 140 4.07 6.52 9.38
C VAL A 140 2.92 6.07 8.47
N ILE A 141 2.86 6.63 7.27
CA ILE A 141 1.96 6.13 6.24
C ILE A 141 2.49 4.76 5.80
N ALA A 142 1.64 3.77 5.88
CA ALA A 142 1.85 2.42 5.38
C ALA A 142 0.76 2.08 4.36
N TYR A 143 0.85 0.92 3.74
CA TYR A 143 -0.13 0.48 2.76
C TYR A 143 -0.70 -0.86 3.15
N ALA A 144 -2.02 -0.98 3.04
CA ALA A 144 -2.73 -2.24 3.17
C ALA A 144 -2.42 -3.17 1.99
N ILE A 145 -2.75 -4.44 2.13
CA ILE A 145 -2.53 -5.45 1.08
C ILE A 145 -3.22 -5.07 -0.25
N ASN A 146 -4.35 -4.38 -0.19
CA ASN A 146 -5.05 -3.88 -1.37
C ASN A 146 -4.45 -2.59 -1.96
N GLY A 147 -3.30 -2.12 -1.46
CA GLY A 147 -2.61 -0.91 -1.91
C GLY A 147 -3.20 0.41 -1.42
N GLN A 148 -4.23 0.38 -0.59
CA GLN A 148 -4.78 1.60 0.01
C GLN A 148 -3.91 2.08 1.18
N PRO A 149 -3.78 3.40 1.40
CA PRO A 149 -3.00 3.93 2.50
C PRO A 149 -3.62 3.55 3.86
N THR A 150 -2.78 3.27 4.83
CA THR A 150 -3.12 3.15 6.24
C THR A 150 -2.08 3.88 7.07
N VAL A 151 -2.34 4.09 8.35
CA VAL A 151 -1.39 4.76 9.25
C VAL A 151 -0.91 3.75 10.27
N GLN A 152 0.39 3.55 10.32
CA GLN A 152 1.06 2.87 11.41
C GLN A 152 1.39 3.88 12.50
N ALA A 153 0.83 3.71 13.68
CA ALA A 153 1.18 4.49 14.86
C ALA A 153 2.17 3.71 15.74
N ARG A 154 3.19 4.42 16.26
CA ARG A 154 4.24 3.85 17.11
C ARG A 154 4.14 4.45 18.51
N ASN A 155 4.19 3.60 19.52
CA ASN A 155 4.26 4.01 20.92
C ASN A 155 5.32 3.13 21.63
N GLY A 156 6.53 3.66 21.74
CA GLY A 156 7.69 2.89 22.18
C GLY A 156 7.94 1.69 21.27
N ASN A 157 8.00 0.49 21.82
CA ASN A 157 8.22 -0.75 21.06
C ASN A 157 6.92 -1.34 20.46
N ARG A 158 5.78 -0.68 20.62
CA ARG A 158 4.49 -1.16 20.09
C ARG A 158 4.15 -0.41 18.83
N CYS A 159 3.71 -1.15 17.82
CA CYS A 159 3.15 -0.62 16.57
C CYS A 159 1.70 -1.11 16.44
N PHE A 160 0.82 -0.24 15.99
CA PHE A 160 -0.55 -0.59 15.65
C PHE A 160 -0.98 0.19 14.40
N PHE A 161 -1.90 -0.38 13.66
CA PHE A 161 -2.47 0.27 12.48
C PHE A 161 -3.78 0.94 12.84
N MET A 162 -4.03 2.12 12.28
CA MET A 162 -5.26 2.88 12.52
C MET A 162 -6.42 2.38 11.64
N HIS A 163 -6.10 1.73 10.52
CA HIS A 163 -7.06 1.11 9.61
C HIS A 163 -6.60 -0.31 9.28
N SER A 164 -7.49 -1.09 8.68
CA SER A 164 -7.21 -2.44 8.24
C SER A 164 -5.92 -2.53 7.41
N THR A 165 -5.09 -3.50 7.70
CA THR A 165 -3.92 -3.82 6.88
C THR A 165 -4.28 -4.64 5.64
N MET A 166 -5.53 -5.09 5.53
CA MET A 166 -6.05 -5.85 4.41
C MET A 166 -6.78 -4.96 3.40
N ASN A 167 -7.81 -4.27 3.86
CA ASN A 167 -8.67 -3.42 3.05
C ASN A 167 -9.34 -2.35 3.93
N PRO A 168 -8.76 -1.14 4.04
CA PRO A 168 -9.30 -0.04 4.83
C PRO A 168 -10.70 0.41 4.39
N GLU A 169 -10.98 0.41 3.09
CA GLU A 169 -12.27 0.80 2.55
C GLU A 169 -13.37 -0.19 2.93
N TRP A 170 -13.11 -1.48 2.78
CA TRP A 170 -14.06 -2.52 3.21
C TRP A 170 -14.33 -2.46 4.72
N GLU A 171 -13.29 -2.25 5.53
CA GLU A 171 -13.45 -2.03 6.97
C GLU A 171 -14.40 -0.85 7.25
N ALA A 172 -14.21 0.27 6.54
CA ALA A 172 -15.05 1.45 6.67
C ALA A 172 -16.50 1.19 6.26
N GLN A 173 -16.72 0.47 5.16
CA GLN A 173 -18.06 0.07 4.69
C GLN A 173 -18.78 -0.80 5.72
N VAL A 174 -18.08 -1.78 6.30
CA VAL A 174 -18.64 -2.65 7.34
C VAL A 174 -19.00 -1.85 8.60
N LEU A 175 -18.12 -0.93 9.01
CA LEU A 175 -18.40 -0.07 10.16
C LEU A 175 -19.57 0.86 9.89
N ALA A 176 -19.62 1.50 8.71
CA ALA A 176 -20.71 2.38 8.33
C ALA A 176 -22.07 1.64 8.24
N ALA A 177 -22.08 0.44 7.65
CA ALA A 177 -23.28 -0.39 7.55
C ALA A 177 -23.80 -0.87 8.92
N GLY A 178 -22.93 -0.96 9.91
CA GLY A 178 -23.29 -1.33 11.28
C GLY A 178 -23.85 -0.18 12.13
N LEU A 179 -23.81 1.06 11.63
CA LEU A 179 -24.31 2.22 12.37
C LEU A 179 -25.85 2.26 12.35
N PRO A 180 -26.49 2.57 13.49
CA PRO A 180 -27.93 2.76 13.52
C PRO A 180 -28.31 4.00 12.70
N ALA A 181 -29.45 3.98 12.04
CA ALA A 181 -29.94 5.14 11.30
C ALA A 181 -30.11 6.35 12.22
N ALA A 182 -29.41 7.44 11.91
CA ALA A 182 -29.46 8.67 12.67
C ALA A 182 -29.46 9.89 11.72
N LYS A 183 -30.00 11.02 12.20
CA LYS A 183 -30.02 12.28 11.44
C LYS A 183 -28.64 12.91 11.34
N ASN A 184 -27.83 12.74 12.37
CA ASN A 184 -26.47 13.27 12.46
C ASN A 184 -25.55 12.25 13.13
N TYR A 185 -24.30 12.18 12.69
CA TYR A 185 -23.24 11.40 13.29
C TYR A 185 -22.11 12.32 13.76
N VAL A 186 -21.52 11.98 14.89
CA VAL A 186 -20.31 12.64 15.39
C VAL A 186 -19.19 11.62 15.34
N VAL A 187 -18.16 11.93 14.57
CA VAL A 187 -17.00 11.06 14.38
C VAL A 187 -15.82 11.59 15.19
N PHE A 188 -15.27 10.76 16.08
CA PHE A 188 -14.06 11.06 16.84
C PHE A 188 -12.87 10.30 16.23
N GLY A 189 -11.87 11.05 15.74
CA GLY A 189 -10.67 10.47 15.17
C GLY A 189 -10.91 9.94 13.75
N MET A 190 -10.80 10.81 12.78
CA MET A 190 -11.08 10.46 11.37
C MET A 190 -10.06 9.49 10.75
N GLY A 191 -8.85 9.35 11.32
CA GLY A 191 -7.78 8.62 10.66
C GLY A 191 -7.52 9.17 9.25
N LEU A 192 -7.60 8.31 8.23
CA LEU A 192 -7.52 8.71 6.82
C LEU A 192 -8.89 9.02 6.19
N GLY A 193 -9.95 9.00 6.96
CA GLY A 193 -11.27 9.45 6.54
C GLY A 193 -12.11 8.43 5.76
N TYR A 194 -11.67 7.20 5.59
CA TYR A 194 -12.40 6.18 4.81
C TYR A 194 -13.88 6.06 5.17
N HIS A 195 -14.20 6.11 6.46
CA HIS A 195 -15.58 5.97 6.98
C HIS A 195 -16.41 7.25 6.91
N VAL A 196 -15.88 8.34 6.35
CA VAL A 196 -16.56 9.64 6.19
C VAL A 196 -16.93 9.90 4.73
N ILE A 197 -16.32 9.14 3.80
CA ILE A 197 -16.50 9.31 2.34
C ILE A 197 -17.74 8.54 1.84
N GLU A 198 -18.17 7.51 2.57
CA GLU A 198 -19.39 6.73 2.31
C GLU A 198 -20.65 7.43 2.89
#